data_f9edaefda2bd9f7747878273028ae9ba
#
_entry.id   f9edaefda2bd9f7747878273028ae9ba
#
_cell.length_a   1.000
_cell.length_b   1.000
_cell.length_c   1.000
_cell.angle_alpha   90.00
_cell.angle_beta   90.00
_cell.angle_gamma   90.00
#
_symmetry.space_group_name_H-M   'P 1'
#
loop_
_entity.id
_entity.type
_entity.pdbx_description
1 polymer ?
#
loop_
_entity_poly.entity_id
_entity_poly.type
_entity_poly.pdbx_seq_one_letter_code
_entity_poly.pdbx_strand_id
1 'polypeptide(L)'
;GSGLNIEALEMTPDRRRLRVGFRSPLLDGHALIIDIENPTELFEAGAAPRISPRPDMLDLDGHGIRGMSYIPGLAGYLVISGPVSKELGHFRLWFWSGRTSDPPRRVIVPGLPDFKHAEGVCPASIDGKQRIVIVSDDGNREERRYAGFLVLDPGQLQIAS
;
A
#
# COMPACT_ATOMS: atom_id res chain seq x y z
N GLY A 1 13.28 15.82 12.45
CA GLY A 1 11.91 15.77 11.99
C GLY A 1 11.78 14.76 10.87
N SER A 2 10.77 13.93 10.92
CA SER A 2 10.44 13.02 9.83
C SER A 2 9.97 13.88 8.64
N GLY A 3 10.76 13.92 7.57
CA GLY A 3 10.39 14.61 6.34
C GLY A 3 9.20 13.95 5.64
N LEU A 4 8.75 14.58 4.54
CA LEU A 4 7.76 13.99 3.65
C LEU A 4 8.34 12.73 3.02
N ASN A 5 7.67 11.59 3.21
CA ASN A 5 8.09 10.30 2.66
C ASN A 5 6.90 9.63 1.96
N ILE A 6 7.01 9.49 0.64
CA ILE A 6 6.02 8.85 -0.23
C ILE A 6 6.51 7.45 -0.53
N GLU A 7 5.70 6.44 -0.24
CA GLU A 7 6.03 5.02 -0.49
C GLU A 7 4.93 4.26 -1.22
N ALA A 8 3.85 4.93 -1.64
CA ALA A 8 2.84 4.30 -2.48
C ALA A 8 2.34 5.26 -3.57
N LEU A 9 2.25 4.73 -4.78
CA LEU A 9 1.63 5.38 -5.94
C LEU A 9 0.73 4.36 -6.63
N GLU A 10 -0.55 4.66 -6.77
CA GLU A 10 -1.51 3.76 -7.39
C GLU A 10 -2.60 4.53 -8.15
N MET A 11 -2.86 4.12 -9.37
CA MET A 11 -3.98 4.68 -10.14
C MET A 11 -5.32 4.19 -9.58
N THR A 12 -6.32 5.06 -9.57
CA THR A 12 -7.69 4.61 -9.31
C THR A 12 -8.16 3.66 -10.43
N PRO A 13 -9.10 2.73 -10.15
CA PRO A 13 -9.55 1.74 -11.14
C PRO A 13 -10.11 2.36 -12.43
N ASP A 14 -10.70 3.57 -12.35
CA ASP A 14 -11.18 4.34 -13.48
C ASP A 14 -10.08 5.10 -14.23
N ARG A 15 -8.82 5.01 -13.75
CA ARG A 15 -7.63 5.67 -14.28
C ARG A 15 -7.70 7.20 -14.32
N ARG A 16 -8.55 7.81 -13.51
CA ARG A 16 -8.74 9.27 -13.49
C ARG A 16 -7.90 9.98 -12.45
N ARG A 17 -7.47 9.29 -11.39
CA ARG A 17 -6.71 9.87 -10.30
C ARG A 17 -5.51 9.00 -9.97
N LEU A 18 -4.44 9.65 -9.52
CA LEU A 18 -3.27 8.99 -8.96
C LEU A 18 -3.28 9.19 -7.45
N ARG A 19 -3.38 8.11 -6.71
CA ARG A 19 -3.29 8.06 -5.26
C ARG A 19 -1.85 8.04 -4.82
N VAL A 20 -1.53 8.90 -3.88
CA VAL A 20 -0.20 9.05 -3.30
C VAL A 20 -0.29 8.74 -1.81
N GLY A 21 0.30 7.63 -1.40
CA GLY A 21 0.30 7.18 -0.01
C GLY A 21 1.59 7.55 0.71
N PHE A 22 1.45 8.04 1.95
CA PHE A 22 2.57 8.53 2.74
C PHE A 22 2.95 7.55 3.87
N ARG A 23 4.26 7.29 3.98
CA ARG A 23 4.82 6.72 5.20
C ARG A 23 4.84 7.75 6.33
N SER A 24 5.21 8.98 6.00
CA SER A 24 5.24 10.12 6.91
C SER A 24 4.97 11.43 6.17
N PRO A 25 4.39 12.46 6.83
CA PRO A 25 3.90 12.47 8.19
C PRO A 25 2.58 11.70 8.37
N LEU A 26 2.24 11.39 9.61
CA LEU A 26 0.88 11.03 10.02
C LEU A 26 0.13 12.29 10.44
N LEU A 27 -1.17 12.29 10.29
CA LEU A 27 -2.06 13.31 10.83
C LEU A 27 -2.96 12.68 11.89
N ASP A 28 -2.88 13.16 13.12
CA ASP A 28 -3.62 12.60 14.27
C ASP A 28 -3.45 11.06 14.41
N GLY A 29 -2.24 10.56 14.12
CA GLY A 29 -1.93 9.14 14.17
C GLY A 29 -2.38 8.32 12.96
N HIS A 30 -3.03 8.94 11.96
CA HIS A 30 -3.52 8.28 10.76
C HIS A 30 -2.56 8.46 9.59
N ALA A 31 -2.46 7.43 8.76
CA ALA A 31 -1.75 7.50 7.50
C ALA A 31 -2.55 8.29 6.46
N LEU A 32 -1.85 8.99 5.60
CA LEU A 32 -2.45 9.89 4.63
C LEU A 32 -2.37 9.32 3.21
N ILE A 33 -3.44 9.52 2.46
CA ILE A 33 -3.48 9.37 1.01
C ILE A 33 -4.01 10.68 0.42
N ILE A 34 -3.33 11.22 -0.57
CA ILE A 34 -3.84 12.32 -1.39
C ILE A 34 -4.06 11.83 -2.81
N ASP A 35 -5.05 12.41 -3.50
CA ASP A 35 -5.27 12.14 -4.92
C ASP A 35 -4.76 13.31 -5.78
N ILE A 36 -4.02 12.99 -6.83
CA ILE A 36 -3.75 13.89 -7.95
C ILE A 36 -4.86 13.66 -8.98
N GLU A 37 -5.65 14.71 -9.26
CA GLU A 37 -6.88 14.64 -10.05
C GLU A 37 -6.66 14.73 -11.55
N ASN A 38 -5.44 15.10 -11.97
CA ASN A 38 -5.08 15.30 -13.38
C ASN A 38 -3.78 14.60 -13.77
N PRO A 39 -3.63 13.29 -13.49
CA PRO A 39 -2.37 12.59 -13.76
C PRO A 39 -1.98 12.62 -15.25
N THR A 40 -2.93 12.50 -16.17
CA THR A 40 -2.66 12.54 -17.61
C THR A 40 -2.08 13.88 -18.02
N GLU A 41 -2.73 14.99 -17.67
CA GLU A 41 -2.21 16.32 -18.03
C GLU A 41 -0.88 16.63 -17.33
N LEU A 42 -0.70 16.12 -16.10
CA LEU A 42 0.56 16.27 -15.38
C LEU A 42 1.72 15.61 -16.12
N PHE A 43 1.56 14.34 -16.53
CA PHE A 43 2.66 13.57 -17.10
C PHE A 43 2.83 13.76 -18.61
N GLU A 44 1.76 14.00 -19.35
CA GLU A 44 1.83 14.14 -20.83
C GLU A 44 1.99 15.58 -21.27
N ALA A 45 1.41 16.55 -20.55
CA ALA A 45 1.43 17.96 -20.93
C ALA A 45 2.25 18.85 -19.98
N GLY A 46 2.84 18.29 -18.92
CA GLY A 46 3.61 19.06 -17.94
C GLY A 46 2.77 20.07 -17.14
N ALA A 47 1.46 19.84 -17.03
CA ALA A 47 0.58 20.71 -16.26
C ALA A 47 0.89 20.63 -14.76
N ALA A 48 0.56 21.68 -14.01
CA ALA A 48 0.66 21.64 -12.56
C ALA A 48 -0.30 20.58 -11.96
N PRO A 49 0.12 19.86 -10.91
CA PRO A 49 -0.75 18.88 -10.27
C PRO A 49 -1.96 19.54 -9.60
N ARG A 50 -3.15 19.01 -9.84
CA ARG A 50 -4.35 19.35 -9.08
C ARG A 50 -4.52 18.32 -7.97
N ILE A 51 -4.33 18.74 -6.74
CA ILE A 51 -4.41 17.89 -5.55
C ILE A 51 -5.81 17.99 -4.97
N SER A 52 -6.40 16.85 -4.61
CA SER A 52 -7.70 16.81 -3.93
C SER A 52 -7.65 17.62 -2.62
N PRO A 53 -8.70 18.40 -2.30
CA PRO A 53 -8.69 19.33 -1.16
C PRO A 53 -8.71 18.61 0.20
N ARG A 54 -9.05 17.33 0.23
CA ARG A 54 -9.12 16.52 1.45
C ARG A 54 -8.35 15.23 1.26
N PRO A 55 -7.43 14.90 2.17
CA PRO A 55 -6.79 13.60 2.19
C PRO A 55 -7.76 12.52 2.68
N ASP A 56 -7.56 11.29 2.22
CA ASP A 56 -8.08 10.11 2.91
C ASP A 56 -7.17 9.81 4.11
N MET A 57 -7.77 9.54 5.26
CA MET A 57 -7.08 9.23 6.50
C MET A 57 -7.36 7.79 6.88
N LEU A 58 -6.32 6.97 6.94
CA LEU A 58 -6.43 5.55 7.28
C LEU A 58 -5.87 5.30 8.68
N ASP A 59 -6.70 4.72 9.55
CA ASP A 59 -6.22 4.19 10.82
C ASP A 59 -5.50 2.86 10.57
N LEU A 60 -4.17 2.90 10.62
CA LEU A 60 -3.29 1.76 10.43
C LEU A 60 -2.53 1.43 11.72
N ASP A 61 -3.15 1.63 12.89
CA ASP A 61 -2.55 1.47 14.22
C ASP A 61 -1.28 2.34 14.40
N GLY A 62 -1.29 3.59 13.94
CA GLY A 62 -0.17 4.51 14.04
C GLY A 62 0.98 4.24 13.07
N HIS A 63 0.78 3.36 12.10
CA HIS A 63 1.75 3.08 11.04
C HIS A 63 1.55 3.98 9.82
N GLY A 64 2.63 4.20 9.06
CA GLY A 64 2.57 4.80 7.73
C GLY A 64 2.39 3.75 6.63
N ILE A 65 2.03 4.22 5.44
CA ILE A 65 1.90 3.37 4.24
C ILE A 65 3.28 3.04 3.70
N ARG A 66 3.52 1.75 3.40
CA ARG A 66 4.76 1.22 2.81
C ARG A 66 4.55 0.71 1.38
N GLY A 67 3.32 0.44 1.02
CA GLY A 67 2.93 0.03 -0.31
C GLY A 67 1.42 -0.06 -0.42
N MET A 68 0.88 0.10 -1.63
CA MET A 68 -0.54 0.01 -1.87
C MET A 68 -0.79 -0.40 -3.32
N SER A 69 -1.74 -1.28 -3.54
CA SER A 69 -2.21 -1.59 -4.90
C SER A 69 -3.68 -1.98 -4.92
N TYR A 70 -4.37 -1.60 -6.00
CA TYR A 70 -5.72 -2.05 -6.27
C TYR A 70 -5.73 -3.51 -6.69
N ILE A 71 -6.54 -4.34 -6.06
CA ILE A 71 -6.69 -5.76 -6.36
C ILE A 71 -8.08 -5.99 -6.97
N PRO A 72 -8.17 -6.20 -8.30
CA PRO A 72 -9.45 -6.33 -8.99
C PRO A 72 -10.35 -7.41 -8.39
N GLY A 73 -9.77 -8.56 -8.03
CA GLY A 73 -10.51 -9.68 -7.44
C GLY A 73 -11.09 -9.42 -6.05
N LEU A 74 -10.61 -8.39 -5.35
CA LEU A 74 -11.13 -7.93 -4.06
C LEU A 74 -12.00 -6.68 -4.19
N ALA A 75 -12.05 -6.06 -5.36
CA ALA A 75 -12.69 -4.77 -5.62
C ALA A 75 -12.25 -3.67 -4.61
N GLY A 76 -10.96 -3.65 -4.25
CA GLY A 76 -10.40 -2.72 -3.27
C GLY A 76 -8.88 -2.77 -3.26
N TYR A 77 -8.30 -2.03 -2.33
CA TYR A 77 -6.85 -1.89 -2.19
C TYR A 77 -6.31 -2.80 -1.10
N LEU A 78 -5.18 -3.42 -1.36
CA LEU A 78 -4.31 -3.92 -0.30
C LEU A 78 -3.29 -2.85 0.04
N VAL A 79 -3.14 -2.58 1.33
CA VAL A 79 -2.23 -1.57 1.87
C VAL A 79 -1.27 -2.27 2.82
N ILE A 80 0.03 -2.10 2.59
CA ILE A 80 1.07 -2.50 3.53
C ILE A 80 1.35 -1.33 4.45
N SER A 81 1.32 -1.55 5.76
CA SER A 81 1.72 -0.56 6.76
C SER A 81 2.97 -1.00 7.51
N GLY A 82 3.73 -0.03 7.96
CA GLY A 82 4.92 -0.25 8.76
C GLY A 82 5.31 0.99 9.57
N PRO A 83 6.33 0.86 10.42
CA PRO A 83 6.77 1.95 11.29
C PRO A 83 7.13 3.22 10.52
N VAL A 84 6.78 4.37 11.06
CA VAL A 84 7.15 5.69 10.54
C VAL A 84 8.63 5.97 10.76
N SER A 85 9.17 5.52 11.90
CA SER A 85 10.59 5.61 12.26
C SER A 85 11.38 4.41 11.72
N LYS A 86 12.72 4.46 11.88
CA LYS A 86 13.60 3.33 11.54
C LYS A 86 13.60 2.23 12.63
N GLU A 87 12.72 2.33 13.59
CA GLU A 87 12.60 1.32 14.65
C GLU A 87 12.10 -0.02 14.07
N LEU A 88 12.58 -1.10 14.67
CA LEU A 88 12.10 -2.45 14.36
C LEU A 88 10.61 -2.53 14.72
N GLY A 89 9.76 -2.74 13.74
CA GLY A 89 8.32 -2.84 13.92
C GLY A 89 7.72 -3.91 13.03
N HIS A 90 6.48 -4.25 13.34
CA HIS A 90 5.73 -5.24 12.56
C HIS A 90 5.15 -4.57 11.32
N PHE A 91 5.29 -5.23 10.17
CA PHE A 91 4.60 -4.87 8.95
C PHE A 91 3.24 -5.56 8.94
N ARG A 92 2.21 -4.87 8.44
CA ARG A 92 0.84 -5.36 8.46
C ARG A 92 0.18 -5.15 7.12
N LEU A 93 -0.75 -6.03 6.80
CA LEU A 93 -1.55 -5.95 5.60
C LEU A 93 -2.98 -5.55 5.95
N TRP A 94 -3.55 -4.66 5.12
CA TRP A 94 -4.89 -4.13 5.28
C TRP A 94 -5.63 -4.19 3.97
N PHE A 95 -6.94 -4.33 4.05
CA PHE A 95 -7.85 -4.11 2.95
C PHE A 95 -8.58 -2.77 3.15
N TRP A 96 -8.63 -1.98 2.10
CA TRP A 96 -9.41 -0.74 2.06
C TRP A 96 -10.21 -0.66 0.77
N SER A 97 -11.52 -0.34 0.87
CA SER A 97 -12.42 -0.25 -0.28
C SER A 97 -12.08 0.90 -1.25
N GLY A 98 -11.27 1.85 -0.80
CA GLY A 98 -10.98 3.09 -1.55
C GLY A 98 -11.98 4.21 -1.31
N ARG A 99 -12.93 4.04 -0.39
CA ARG A 99 -13.91 5.05 0.01
C ARG A 99 -13.48 5.68 1.33
N THR A 100 -13.52 7.00 1.40
CA THR A 100 -13.18 7.78 2.62
C THR A 100 -14.00 7.36 3.84
N SER A 101 -15.27 6.93 3.64
CA SER A 101 -16.15 6.51 4.74
C SER A 101 -15.84 5.14 5.33
N ASP A 102 -15.08 4.32 4.60
CA ASP A 102 -14.87 2.92 4.97
C ASP A 102 -13.52 2.78 5.68
N PRO A 103 -13.50 2.25 6.92
CA PRO A 103 -12.25 2.02 7.62
C PRO A 103 -11.43 0.91 6.94
N PRO A 104 -10.09 0.97 7.01
CA PRO A 104 -9.26 -0.13 6.62
C PRO A 104 -9.49 -1.33 7.55
N ARG A 105 -9.45 -2.55 6.99
CA ARG A 105 -9.66 -3.80 7.71
C ARG A 105 -8.39 -4.64 7.68
N ARG A 106 -8.02 -5.19 8.83
CA ARG A 106 -6.85 -6.08 8.93
C ARG A 106 -6.99 -7.28 8.02
N VAL A 107 -5.88 -7.64 7.37
CA VAL A 107 -5.77 -8.85 6.57
C VAL A 107 -4.77 -9.79 7.24
N ILE A 108 -5.19 -11.02 7.43
CA ILE A 108 -4.37 -12.10 7.98
C ILE A 108 -4.20 -13.16 6.90
N VAL A 109 -3.00 -13.68 6.76
CA VAL A 109 -2.70 -14.86 5.95
C VAL A 109 -2.35 -16.00 6.91
N PRO A 110 -3.17 -17.06 7.01
CA PRO A 110 -2.88 -18.19 7.89
C PRO A 110 -1.50 -18.79 7.62
N GLY A 111 -0.74 -19.01 8.68
CA GLY A 111 0.63 -19.51 8.60
C GLY A 111 1.70 -18.45 8.32
N LEU A 112 1.31 -17.19 8.10
CA LEU A 112 2.22 -16.07 7.91
C LEU A 112 2.00 -15.01 8.99
N PRO A 113 2.71 -15.08 10.13
CA PRO A 113 2.45 -14.22 11.28
C PRO A 113 2.89 -12.76 11.07
N ASP A 114 3.81 -12.51 10.13
CA ASP A 114 4.40 -11.19 9.90
C ASP A 114 4.78 -11.01 8.43
N PHE A 115 4.65 -9.78 7.95
CA PHE A 115 5.08 -9.35 6.61
C PHE A 115 6.39 -8.57 6.70
N LYS A 116 7.40 -9.12 7.38
CA LYS A 116 8.68 -8.45 7.62
C LYS A 116 9.23 -7.82 6.35
N HIS A 117 9.55 -6.53 6.45
CA HIS A 117 10.14 -5.76 5.36
C HIS A 117 9.33 -5.78 4.04
N ALA A 118 8.02 -6.05 4.11
CA ALA A 118 7.17 -5.93 2.93
C ALA A 118 7.08 -4.47 2.49
N GLU A 119 7.44 -4.19 1.24
CA GLU A 119 7.50 -2.83 0.68
C GLU A 119 6.73 -2.70 -0.63
N GLY A 120 6.20 -3.78 -1.14
CA GLY A 120 5.39 -3.74 -2.35
C GLY A 120 4.35 -4.85 -2.39
N VAL A 121 3.20 -4.52 -2.93
CA VAL A 121 2.09 -5.46 -3.20
C VAL A 121 1.53 -5.15 -4.58
N CYS A 122 1.21 -6.18 -5.35
CA CYS A 122 0.55 -6.02 -6.65
C CYS A 122 -0.28 -7.24 -7.02
N PRO A 123 -1.34 -7.06 -7.84
CA PRO A 123 -2.00 -8.17 -8.49
C PRO A 123 -1.11 -8.74 -9.60
N ALA A 124 -1.18 -10.03 -9.81
CA ALA A 124 -0.48 -10.72 -10.89
C ALA A 124 -1.38 -11.79 -11.53
N SER A 125 -1.10 -12.13 -12.79
CA SER A 125 -1.67 -13.30 -13.43
C SER A 125 -0.54 -14.31 -13.67
N ILE A 126 -0.58 -15.44 -12.98
CA ILE A 126 0.41 -16.51 -13.09
C ILE A 126 -0.32 -17.78 -13.52
N ASP A 127 0.07 -18.35 -14.65
CA ASP A 127 -0.56 -19.52 -15.25
C ASP A 127 -2.09 -19.35 -15.42
N GLY A 128 -2.51 -18.14 -15.84
CA GLY A 128 -3.92 -17.80 -16.04
C GLY A 128 -4.73 -17.63 -14.74
N LYS A 129 -4.10 -17.71 -13.59
CA LYS A 129 -4.75 -17.52 -12.28
C LYS A 129 -4.40 -16.18 -11.68
N GLN A 130 -5.39 -15.53 -11.10
CA GLN A 130 -5.16 -14.30 -10.33
C GLN A 130 -4.37 -14.60 -9.05
N ARG A 131 -3.31 -13.84 -8.83
CA ARG A 131 -2.42 -13.94 -7.67
C ARG A 131 -2.19 -12.55 -7.08
N ILE A 132 -1.70 -12.55 -5.85
CA ILE A 132 -1.20 -11.36 -5.17
C ILE A 132 0.28 -11.62 -4.90
N VAL A 133 1.13 -10.71 -5.34
CA VAL A 133 2.57 -10.76 -5.08
C VAL A 133 2.91 -9.70 -4.07
N ILE A 134 3.60 -10.10 -3.01
CA ILE A 134 4.18 -9.19 -2.01
C ILE A 134 5.69 -9.33 -2.10
N VAL A 135 6.40 -8.21 -2.20
CA VAL A 135 7.85 -8.17 -2.22
C VAL A 135 8.39 -7.57 -0.94
N SER A 136 9.54 -8.06 -0.47
CA SER A 136 10.19 -7.61 0.75
C SER A 136 11.62 -7.14 0.48
N ASP A 137 12.06 -6.12 1.22
CA ASP A 137 13.45 -5.63 1.21
C ASP A 137 14.24 -6.22 2.40
N ASP A 138 14.32 -7.54 2.43
CA ASP A 138 15.09 -8.31 3.42
C ASP A 138 16.41 -8.87 2.87
N GLY A 139 16.79 -8.39 1.69
CA GLY A 139 18.06 -8.74 1.06
C GLY A 139 19.26 -8.23 1.87
N ASN A 140 20.33 -9.02 1.91
CA ASN A 140 21.61 -8.64 2.50
C ASN A 140 22.75 -9.11 1.60
N ARG A 141 23.47 -8.15 1.00
CA ARG A 141 24.57 -8.45 0.06
C ARG A 141 25.74 -9.15 0.74
N GLU A 142 26.03 -8.80 1.98
CA GLU A 142 27.13 -9.39 2.74
C GLU A 142 26.85 -10.87 3.07
N GLU A 143 25.59 -11.18 3.37
CA GLU A 143 25.10 -12.55 3.61
C GLU A 143 24.71 -13.30 2.33
N ARG A 144 24.85 -12.68 1.15
CA ARG A 144 24.40 -13.20 -0.15
C ARG A 144 22.92 -13.59 -0.14
N ARG A 145 22.09 -12.87 0.63
CA ARG A 145 20.65 -13.07 0.71
C ARG A 145 19.97 -12.09 -0.25
N TYR A 146 19.11 -12.62 -1.10
CA TYR A 146 18.31 -11.82 -2.02
C TYR A 146 17.02 -11.34 -1.33
N ALA A 147 16.42 -10.27 -1.88
CA ALA A 147 15.09 -9.85 -1.49
C ALA A 147 14.07 -10.98 -1.71
N GLY A 148 13.11 -11.11 -0.79
CA GLY A 148 12.11 -12.14 -0.84
C GLY A 148 10.85 -11.70 -1.58
N PHE A 149 10.03 -12.66 -1.96
CA PHE A 149 8.67 -12.39 -2.40
C PHE A 149 7.73 -13.53 -1.98
N LEU A 150 6.46 -13.18 -1.85
CA LEU A 150 5.37 -14.12 -1.60
C LEU A 150 4.39 -14.08 -2.77
N VAL A 151 3.92 -15.26 -3.18
CA VAL A 151 2.81 -15.38 -4.13
C VAL A 151 1.64 -15.99 -3.39
N LEU A 152 0.55 -15.23 -3.29
CA LEU A 152 -0.64 -15.64 -2.55
C LEU A 152 -1.82 -15.83 -3.50
N ASP A 153 -2.66 -16.80 -3.18
CA ASP A 153 -4.00 -16.89 -3.74
C ASP A 153 -4.91 -15.89 -3.01
N PRO A 154 -5.75 -15.11 -3.71
CA PRO A 154 -6.70 -14.22 -3.04
C PRO A 154 -7.56 -14.92 -1.98
N GLY A 155 -7.88 -16.21 -2.18
CA GLY A 155 -8.63 -17.02 -1.23
C GLY A 155 -7.90 -17.34 0.09
N GLN A 156 -6.59 -17.09 0.18
CA GLN A 156 -5.83 -17.28 1.42
C GLN A 156 -5.94 -16.07 2.37
N LEU A 157 -6.46 -14.94 1.88
CA LEU A 157 -6.59 -13.73 2.68
C LEU A 157 -7.83 -13.81 3.58
N GLN A 158 -7.63 -13.61 4.87
CA GLN A 158 -8.72 -13.44 5.84
C GLN A 158 -8.83 -11.95 6.17
N ILE A 159 -9.88 -11.30 5.66
CA ILE A 159 -10.15 -9.89 5.90
C ILE A 159 -11.06 -9.80 7.13
N ALA A 160 -10.65 -9.04 8.14
CA ALA A 160 -11.45 -8.81 9.34
C ALA A 160 -12.80 -8.19 8.98
N SER A 161 -13.83 -8.53 9.73
CA SER A 161 -15.19 -7.98 9.59
C SER A 161 -15.24 -6.52 10.03
#